data_75c4b1a9bdbdf5d74fee578e96e8d69a
#
_entry.id   75c4b1a9bdbdf5d74fee578e96e8d69a
#
_cell.length_a   1.000
_cell.length_b   1.000
_cell.length_c   1.000
_cell.angle_alpha   90.00
_cell.angle_beta   90.00
_cell.angle_gamma   90.00
#
_symmetry.space_group_name_H-M   'P 1'
#
loop_
_entity.id
_entity.type
_entity.pdbx_description
1 polymer ?
#
loop_
_entity_poly.entity_id
_entity_poly.type
_entity_poly.pdbx_seq_one_letter_code
_entity_poly.pdbx_strand_id
1 'polypeptide(L)'
;MAKAYSIKGIPNLESGKSYTYKLKIGKDKAIINNVEVADWGEGKLIPGGEASPVTVESIKESVTKQLENGNKVELTLPSNASSDIFAAIKDAIKDKGVSEGQVDLTLKGVMTIPEWAFDNSNGDAPGLLRVYLPDVTIIRRQAFEGSNLRTINAPNVEKIEFKAFYKCTQLEDVSMRKASKIGLLAFSECSLLRSVWFGALSSVMSLSEHDLGGIFDKVNTTNIQLTLSTRQAKLSLTHTEEAYYEWYPTGQSYWDSEDYTNNKILGYIFRRIIRADD
;
A
#
# COMPACT_ATOMS: atom_id res chain seq x y z
N MET A 1 12.49 1.41 -32.70
CA MET A 1 13.01 0.12 -32.21
C MET A 1 13.90 0.39 -31.02
N ALA A 2 13.60 -0.21 -29.87
CA ALA A 2 14.48 -0.15 -28.70
C ALA A 2 15.73 -1.01 -28.97
N LYS A 3 16.93 -0.45 -28.81
CA LYS A 3 18.19 -1.21 -28.90
C LYS A 3 18.57 -1.71 -27.52
N ALA A 4 18.74 -3.02 -27.35
CA ALA A 4 19.32 -3.60 -26.15
C ALA A 4 20.83 -3.61 -26.25
N TYR A 5 21.51 -3.19 -25.16
CA TYR A 5 22.96 -3.21 -25.06
C TYR A 5 23.37 -4.21 -23.99
N SER A 6 24.29 -5.10 -24.31
CA SER A 6 24.94 -5.98 -23.34
C SER A 6 26.17 -5.26 -22.79
N ILE A 7 26.20 -5.07 -21.46
CA ILE A 7 27.32 -4.40 -20.79
C ILE A 7 28.24 -5.50 -20.23
N LYS A 8 29.50 -5.51 -20.65
CA LYS A 8 30.55 -6.43 -20.15
C LYS A 8 31.46 -5.68 -19.18
N GLY A 9 32.09 -6.41 -18.27
CA GLY A 9 33.07 -5.83 -17.35
C GLY A 9 32.44 -5.23 -16.10
N ILE A 10 31.21 -5.62 -15.76
CA ILE A 10 30.62 -5.31 -14.44
C ILE A 10 31.40 -6.14 -13.41
N PRO A 11 31.98 -5.50 -12.37
CA PRO A 11 32.63 -6.25 -11.28
C PRO A 11 31.62 -7.10 -10.52
N ASN A 12 32.07 -8.13 -9.83
CA ASN A 12 31.23 -8.88 -8.92
C ASN A 12 30.65 -7.94 -7.88
N LEU A 13 29.32 -7.97 -7.74
CA LEU A 13 28.64 -7.12 -6.77
C LEU A 13 28.81 -7.72 -5.37
N GLU A 14 29.29 -6.92 -4.44
CA GLU A 14 29.50 -7.32 -3.04
C GLU A 14 28.32 -6.83 -2.20
N SER A 15 27.92 -7.66 -1.23
CA SER A 15 26.86 -7.28 -0.27
C SER A 15 27.32 -6.09 0.58
N GLY A 16 26.43 -5.13 0.82
CA GLY A 16 26.74 -3.93 1.61
C GLY A 16 27.43 -2.81 0.84
N LYS A 17 27.55 -2.92 -0.50
CA LYS A 17 28.15 -1.87 -1.34
C LYS A 17 27.15 -1.32 -2.35
N SER A 18 27.25 -0.04 -2.65
CA SER A 18 26.56 0.61 -3.76
C SER A 18 27.50 0.80 -4.94
N TYR A 19 26.96 0.66 -6.16
CA TYR A 19 27.75 0.80 -7.40
C TYR A 19 27.08 1.79 -8.31
N THR A 20 27.84 2.84 -8.67
CA THR A 20 27.38 3.84 -9.64
C THR A 20 28.16 3.68 -10.93
N TYR A 21 27.45 3.48 -12.05
CA TYR A 21 28.04 3.32 -13.36
C TYR A 21 27.82 4.58 -14.20
N LYS A 22 28.90 5.19 -14.68
CA LYS A 22 28.85 6.25 -15.71
C LYS A 22 28.94 5.61 -17.08
N LEU A 23 27.86 5.66 -17.84
CA LEU A 23 27.78 5.08 -19.18
C LEU A 23 27.96 6.16 -20.24
N LYS A 24 28.81 5.90 -21.21
CA LYS A 24 28.87 6.66 -22.48
C LYS A 24 28.13 5.85 -23.53
N ILE A 25 26.97 6.32 -23.97
CA ILE A 25 26.11 5.64 -24.94
C ILE A 25 26.39 6.29 -26.31
N GLY A 26 26.90 5.50 -27.24
CA GLY A 26 27.06 5.87 -28.64
C GLY A 26 26.00 5.23 -29.53
N LYS A 27 26.07 5.51 -30.84
CA LYS A 27 25.07 4.98 -31.79
C LYS A 27 25.02 3.45 -31.85
N ASP A 28 26.17 2.79 -31.64
CA ASP A 28 26.35 1.35 -31.85
C ASP A 28 26.91 0.61 -30.62
N LYS A 29 27.31 1.31 -29.58
CA LYS A 29 27.86 0.71 -28.34
C LYS A 29 27.63 1.59 -27.12
N ALA A 30 27.49 0.94 -25.97
CA ALA A 30 27.56 1.52 -24.64
C ALA A 30 28.88 1.09 -23.96
N ILE A 31 29.58 2.02 -23.39
CA ILE A 31 30.85 1.76 -22.67
C ILE A 31 30.71 2.25 -21.25
N ILE A 32 31.18 1.45 -20.30
CA ILE A 32 31.33 1.87 -18.91
C ILE A 32 32.59 2.75 -18.86
N ASN A 33 32.45 4.04 -18.60
CA ASN A 33 33.58 4.95 -18.47
C ASN A 33 34.19 4.89 -17.07
N ASN A 34 33.39 4.68 -16.05
CA ASN A 34 33.83 4.61 -14.67
C ASN A 34 32.82 3.81 -13.82
N VAL A 35 33.33 3.14 -12.79
CA VAL A 35 32.55 2.47 -11.74
C VAL A 35 33.02 3.04 -10.42
N GLU A 36 32.14 3.69 -9.71
CA GLU A 36 32.40 4.17 -8.35
C GLU A 36 31.77 3.18 -7.38
N VAL A 37 32.55 2.69 -6.44
CA VAL A 37 32.13 1.73 -5.39
C VAL A 37 32.22 2.44 -4.06
N ALA A 38 31.13 2.43 -3.30
CA ALA A 38 31.09 2.98 -1.95
C ALA A 38 30.52 1.96 -0.98
N ASP A 39 31.05 1.93 0.23
CA ASP A 39 30.46 1.15 1.32
C ASP A 39 29.18 1.82 1.80
N TRP A 40 28.15 1.00 2.08
CA TRP A 40 26.84 1.50 2.54
C TRP A 40 26.92 2.19 3.91
N GLY A 41 28.01 1.99 4.67
CA GLY A 41 28.23 2.56 6.00
C GLY A 41 29.00 3.89 6.04
N GLU A 42 29.63 4.28 4.95
CA GLU A 42 30.44 5.50 4.86
C GLU A 42 29.97 6.35 3.68
N GLY A 43 28.87 7.08 3.88
CA GLY A 43 28.34 7.97 2.86
C GLY A 43 29.35 9.04 2.45
N LYS A 44 30.20 8.76 1.45
CA LYS A 44 30.96 9.79 0.74
C LYS A 44 30.08 10.45 -0.30
N LEU A 45 29.92 11.74 -0.17
CA LEU A 45 29.29 12.62 -1.17
C LEU A 45 29.89 12.36 -2.56
N ILE A 46 29.06 11.91 -3.47
CA ILE A 46 29.38 11.90 -4.90
C ILE A 46 28.93 13.27 -5.45
N PRO A 47 29.81 14.07 -6.05
CA PRO A 47 29.41 15.34 -6.65
C PRO A 47 28.32 15.09 -7.72
N GLY A 48 27.07 15.46 -7.42
CA GLY A 48 25.95 15.33 -8.34
C GLY A 48 24.78 14.46 -7.88
N GLY A 49 24.88 13.76 -6.74
CA GLY A 49 23.76 12.99 -6.20
C GLY A 49 24.13 12.35 -4.87
N GLU A 50 23.45 12.74 -3.81
CA GLU A 50 23.59 12.13 -2.50
C GLU A 50 22.82 10.81 -2.49
N ALA A 51 23.52 9.68 -2.53
CA ALA A 51 22.96 8.40 -2.12
C ALA A 51 23.44 8.11 -0.69
N SER A 52 22.77 8.65 0.28
CA SER A 52 22.98 8.26 1.66
C SER A 52 22.32 6.88 1.87
N PRO A 53 22.98 5.95 2.61
CA PRO A 53 22.34 4.68 2.95
C PRO A 53 21.05 4.94 3.70
N VAL A 54 20.01 4.17 3.39
CA VAL A 54 18.74 4.23 4.11
C VAL A 54 18.92 3.51 5.43
N THR A 55 19.28 4.27 6.48
CA THR A 55 19.39 3.79 7.86
C THR A 55 18.25 4.33 8.70
N VAL A 56 18.05 3.75 9.89
CA VAL A 56 17.08 4.25 10.87
C VAL A 56 17.32 5.73 11.19
N GLU A 57 18.58 6.12 11.38
CA GLU A 57 18.98 7.50 11.69
C GLU A 57 18.69 8.43 10.51
N SER A 58 19.08 8.05 9.30
CA SER A 58 18.85 8.89 8.10
C SER A 58 17.36 9.08 7.82
N ILE A 59 16.52 8.08 8.11
CA ILE A 59 15.07 8.18 8.00
C ILE A 59 14.52 9.12 9.05
N LYS A 60 14.90 8.98 10.31
CA LYS A 60 14.44 9.87 11.40
C LYS A 60 14.80 11.32 11.08
N GLU A 61 16.03 11.58 10.67
CA GLU A 61 16.48 12.91 10.27
C GLU A 61 15.67 13.46 9.09
N SER A 62 15.48 12.66 8.04
CA SER A 62 14.72 13.07 6.86
C SER A 62 13.28 13.41 7.17
N VAL A 63 12.57 12.55 7.94
CA VAL A 63 11.19 12.80 8.37
C VAL A 63 11.10 14.06 9.22
N THR A 64 11.99 14.20 10.21
CA THR A 64 12.04 15.35 11.10
C THR A 64 12.20 16.65 10.33
N LYS A 65 13.18 16.70 9.41
CA LYS A 65 13.45 17.87 8.57
C LYS A 65 12.28 18.24 7.66
N GLN A 66 11.60 17.25 7.08
CA GLN A 66 10.44 17.50 6.23
C GLN A 66 9.27 18.06 7.05
N LEU A 67 9.05 17.57 8.26
CA LEU A 67 8.01 18.04 9.15
C LEU A 67 8.29 19.41 9.79
N GLU A 68 9.52 19.92 9.73
CA GLU A 68 9.83 21.33 10.05
C GLU A 68 9.27 22.31 9.03
N ASN A 69 9.09 21.87 7.79
CA ASN A 69 8.65 22.70 6.68
C ASN A 69 7.19 22.46 6.25
N GLY A 70 6.46 21.64 7.00
CA GLY A 70 5.05 21.32 6.71
C GLY A 70 4.67 19.92 7.13
N ASN A 71 3.50 19.47 6.69
CA ASN A 71 2.93 18.17 7.08
C ASN A 71 3.07 17.10 6.00
N LYS A 72 4.03 17.24 5.09
CA LYS A 72 4.26 16.25 4.04
C LYS A 72 5.59 15.55 4.25
N VAL A 73 5.55 14.22 4.18
CA VAL A 73 6.72 13.36 4.25
C VAL A 73 6.76 12.51 2.99
N GLU A 74 7.82 12.63 2.23
CA GLU A 74 8.08 11.82 1.04
C GLU A 74 9.43 11.11 1.19
N LEU A 75 9.40 9.77 1.10
CA LEU A 75 10.59 8.94 1.24
C LEU A 75 10.68 7.95 0.08
N THR A 76 11.91 7.73 -0.39
CA THR A 76 12.22 6.62 -1.29
C THR A 76 12.96 5.56 -0.50
N LEU A 77 12.37 4.38 -0.40
CA LEU A 77 12.85 3.26 0.40
C LEU A 77 13.34 2.12 -0.50
N PRO A 78 14.25 1.28 -0.02
CA PRO A 78 14.57 0.01 -0.69
C PRO A 78 13.31 -0.86 -0.83
N SER A 79 13.24 -1.67 -1.88
CA SER A 79 12.10 -2.55 -2.14
C SER A 79 11.80 -3.53 -0.99
N ASN A 80 12.84 -3.87 -0.21
CA ASN A 80 12.83 -4.77 0.95
C ASN A 80 13.12 -4.04 2.26
N ALA A 81 12.71 -2.78 2.40
CA ALA A 81 12.90 -2.02 3.63
C ALA A 81 12.46 -2.81 4.86
N SER A 82 13.31 -2.83 5.90
CA SER A 82 13.04 -3.58 7.12
C SER A 82 11.95 -2.94 7.98
N SER A 83 11.37 -3.71 8.90
CA SER A 83 10.41 -3.19 9.89
C SER A 83 10.96 -2.03 10.73
N ASP A 84 12.28 -2.01 11.00
CA ASP A 84 12.91 -0.94 11.76
C ASP A 84 12.86 0.40 11.04
N ILE A 85 12.92 0.40 9.71
CA ILE A 85 12.75 1.61 8.89
C ILE A 85 11.34 2.17 9.06
N PHE A 86 10.30 1.32 9.06
CA PHE A 86 8.93 1.76 9.28
C PHE A 86 8.70 2.24 10.72
N ALA A 87 9.30 1.56 11.70
CA ALA A 87 9.30 2.02 13.09
C ALA A 87 9.95 3.41 13.21
N ALA A 88 11.09 3.62 12.54
CA ALA A 88 11.77 4.92 12.51
C ALA A 88 10.90 6.04 11.92
N ILE A 89 10.14 5.75 10.85
CA ILE A 89 9.18 6.72 10.27
C ILE A 89 8.08 7.04 11.28
N LYS A 90 7.49 6.01 11.89
CA LYS A 90 6.41 6.14 12.88
C LYS A 90 6.88 6.98 14.08
N ASP A 91 8.03 6.63 14.66
CA ASP A 91 8.60 7.33 15.81
C ASP A 91 8.91 8.79 15.48
N ALA A 92 9.54 9.08 14.34
CA ALA A 92 9.90 10.43 13.96
C ALA A 92 8.66 11.34 13.73
N ILE A 93 7.57 10.79 13.19
CA ILE A 93 6.29 11.52 13.07
C ILE A 93 5.72 11.80 14.46
N LYS A 94 5.73 10.81 15.36
CA LYS A 94 5.26 10.93 16.73
C LYS A 94 6.07 11.95 17.53
N ASP A 95 7.41 11.87 17.47
CA ASP A 95 8.32 12.74 18.23
C ASP A 95 8.17 14.23 17.87
N LYS A 96 7.73 14.53 16.65
CA LYS A 96 7.43 15.90 16.23
C LYS A 96 6.13 16.45 16.82
N GLY A 97 5.36 15.63 17.53
CA GLY A 97 4.11 16.06 18.14
C GLY A 97 3.08 16.57 17.15
N VAL A 98 3.14 16.08 15.89
CA VAL A 98 2.13 16.41 14.89
C VAL A 98 0.81 15.84 15.35
N SER A 99 -0.20 16.71 15.43
CA SER A 99 -1.55 16.31 15.84
C SER A 99 -2.06 15.16 14.97
N GLU A 100 -2.88 14.29 15.57
CA GLU A 100 -3.47 13.15 14.87
C GLU A 100 -4.14 13.56 13.55
N GLY A 101 -3.90 12.77 12.51
CA GLY A 101 -4.54 12.95 11.21
C GLY A 101 -4.08 14.15 10.40
N GLN A 102 -2.82 14.58 10.51
CA GLN A 102 -2.30 15.74 9.78
C GLN A 102 -1.18 15.44 8.77
N VAL A 103 -0.50 14.28 8.85
CA VAL A 103 0.64 13.98 7.99
C VAL A 103 0.22 13.31 6.69
N ASP A 104 0.64 13.89 5.58
CA ASP A 104 0.58 13.27 4.26
C ASP A 104 1.87 12.48 4.02
N LEU A 105 1.79 11.16 4.01
CA LEU A 105 2.94 10.26 3.83
C LEU A 105 2.97 9.65 2.43
N THR A 106 4.08 9.80 1.74
CA THR A 106 4.38 9.11 0.47
C THR A 106 5.59 8.21 0.62
N LEU A 107 5.44 6.93 0.33
CA LEU A 107 6.54 5.96 0.33
C LEU A 107 6.72 5.37 -1.07
N LYS A 108 7.87 5.64 -1.69
CA LYS A 108 8.26 5.15 -3.03
C LYS A 108 9.29 4.04 -2.92
N GLY A 109 9.37 3.19 -3.94
CA GLY A 109 10.35 2.12 -4.08
C GLY A 109 10.05 0.86 -3.26
N VAL A 110 9.36 0.98 -2.13
CA VAL A 110 9.03 -0.14 -1.27
C VAL A 110 7.90 -0.99 -1.86
N MET A 111 8.06 -2.31 -1.83
CA MET A 111 7.09 -3.26 -2.39
C MET A 111 6.11 -3.83 -1.37
N THR A 112 6.46 -3.77 -0.10
CA THR A 112 5.64 -4.37 0.98
C THR A 112 5.58 -3.45 2.19
N ILE A 113 4.39 -3.19 2.71
CA ILE A 113 4.22 -2.62 4.04
C ILE A 113 4.21 -3.77 5.04
N PRO A 114 5.14 -3.83 5.99
CA PRO A 114 5.25 -4.93 6.94
C PRO A 114 4.11 -4.97 7.96
N GLU A 115 4.05 -6.06 8.72
CA GLU A 115 3.10 -6.22 9.82
C GLU A 115 3.29 -5.11 10.85
N TRP A 116 2.19 -4.53 11.35
CA TRP A 116 2.13 -3.45 12.36
C TRP A 116 2.94 -2.19 12.03
N ALA A 117 3.31 -1.96 10.77
CA ALA A 117 4.14 -0.82 10.36
C ALA A 117 3.63 0.53 10.89
N PHE A 118 2.33 0.74 10.84
CA PHE A 118 1.64 1.96 11.25
C PHE A 118 0.46 1.67 12.19
N ASP A 119 0.58 0.58 12.95
CA ASP A 119 -0.40 0.19 13.94
C ASP A 119 -0.53 1.22 15.06
N ASN A 120 -1.78 1.46 15.47
CA ASN A 120 -2.16 2.35 16.56
C ASN A 120 -3.02 1.67 17.63
N SER A 121 -3.02 0.37 17.70
CA SER A 121 -3.84 -0.35 18.68
C SER A 121 -3.54 0.06 20.13
N ASN A 122 -2.34 0.59 20.39
CA ASN A 122 -1.89 1.08 21.69
C ASN A 122 -2.07 2.59 21.89
N GLY A 123 -2.71 3.32 20.96
CA GLY A 123 -2.87 4.77 21.04
C GLY A 123 -1.62 5.57 20.67
N ASP A 124 -0.62 4.92 20.08
CA ASP A 124 0.68 5.49 19.72
C ASP A 124 0.77 5.83 18.21
N ALA A 125 -0.35 6.18 17.58
CA ALA A 125 -0.39 6.43 16.14
C ALA A 125 0.52 7.58 15.72
N PRO A 126 1.21 7.40 14.59
CA PRO A 126 1.61 8.57 13.84
C PRO A 126 0.37 9.30 13.33
N GLY A 127 0.39 10.63 13.39
CA GLY A 127 -0.74 11.46 12.95
C GLY A 127 -0.96 11.44 11.43
N LEU A 128 -1.15 10.26 10.83
CA LEU A 128 -1.33 10.09 9.39
C LEU A 128 -2.69 10.63 8.94
N LEU A 129 -2.71 11.45 7.88
CA LEU A 129 -3.92 11.92 7.21
C LEU A 129 -4.13 11.20 5.88
N ARG A 130 -3.15 11.26 5.02
CA ARG A 130 -3.17 10.63 3.69
C ARG A 130 -1.93 9.78 3.51
N VAL A 131 -2.12 8.63 2.89
CA VAL A 131 -1.01 7.72 2.57
C VAL A 131 -1.03 7.42 1.06
N TYR A 132 0.10 7.65 0.40
CA TYR A 132 0.30 7.31 -1.01
C TYR A 132 1.44 6.32 -1.16
N LEU A 133 1.15 5.15 -1.75
CA LEU A 133 2.03 4.00 -1.86
C LEU A 133 2.10 3.53 -3.33
N PRO A 134 2.81 4.25 -4.22
CA PRO A 134 2.77 4.00 -5.66
C PRO A 134 3.31 2.64 -6.08
N ASP A 135 4.27 2.07 -5.32
CA ASP A 135 4.99 0.87 -5.73
C ASP A 135 4.64 -0.37 -4.90
N VAL A 136 3.88 -0.18 -3.83
CA VAL A 136 3.51 -1.27 -2.90
C VAL A 136 2.57 -2.27 -3.58
N THR A 137 2.90 -3.55 -3.47
CA THR A 137 2.09 -4.66 -3.97
C THR A 137 1.41 -5.46 -2.85
N ILE A 138 1.95 -5.42 -1.64
CA ILE A 138 1.41 -6.16 -0.49
C ILE A 138 1.33 -5.25 0.74
N ILE A 139 0.15 -5.20 1.36
CA ILE A 139 -0.06 -4.65 2.70
C ILE A 139 -0.28 -5.82 3.66
N ARG A 140 0.65 -5.98 4.61
CA ARG A 140 0.66 -7.11 5.52
C ARG A 140 -0.36 -6.98 6.64
N ARG A 141 -0.49 -8.07 7.42
CA ARG A 141 -1.35 -8.16 8.61
C ARG A 141 -1.22 -6.93 9.49
N GLN A 142 -2.35 -6.33 9.88
CA GLN A 142 -2.43 -5.26 10.88
C GLN A 142 -1.55 -4.03 10.60
N ALA A 143 -1.12 -3.85 9.35
CA ALA A 143 -0.15 -2.81 8.97
C ALA A 143 -0.60 -1.39 9.34
N PHE A 144 -1.90 -1.12 9.35
CA PHE A 144 -2.52 0.16 9.69
C PHE A 144 -3.61 0.02 10.76
N GLU A 145 -3.60 -1.07 11.55
CA GLU A 145 -4.65 -1.29 12.56
C GLU A 145 -4.78 -0.08 13.50
N GLY A 146 -6.02 0.39 13.69
CA GLY A 146 -6.33 1.53 14.56
C GLY A 146 -5.78 2.88 14.08
N SER A 147 -5.17 2.95 12.91
CA SER A 147 -4.62 4.19 12.37
C SER A 147 -5.72 5.24 12.11
N ASN A 148 -5.40 6.52 12.35
CA ASN A 148 -6.31 7.65 12.16
C ASN A 148 -6.29 8.20 10.71
N LEU A 149 -5.68 7.48 9.77
CA LEU A 149 -5.64 7.91 8.37
C LEU A 149 -7.05 8.05 7.77
N ARG A 150 -7.24 9.08 6.95
CA ARG A 150 -8.50 9.32 6.24
C ARG A 150 -8.52 8.75 4.83
N THR A 151 -7.40 8.82 4.13
CA THR A 151 -7.34 8.32 2.75
C THR A 151 -6.09 7.52 2.49
N ILE A 152 -6.23 6.46 1.70
CA ILE A 152 -5.10 5.70 1.18
C ILE A 152 -5.24 5.50 -0.31
N ASN A 153 -4.15 5.78 -1.04
CA ASN A 153 -4.01 5.48 -2.46
C ASN A 153 -2.79 4.59 -2.67
N ALA A 154 -3.03 3.36 -3.09
CA ALA A 154 -2.00 2.35 -3.31
C ALA A 154 -2.35 1.55 -4.59
N PRO A 155 -2.16 2.16 -5.77
CA PRO A 155 -2.72 1.67 -7.04
C PRO A 155 -2.17 0.32 -7.49
N ASN A 156 -0.99 -0.06 -7.01
CA ASN A 156 -0.34 -1.31 -7.37
C ASN A 156 -0.52 -2.44 -6.33
N VAL A 157 -1.22 -2.19 -5.23
CA VAL A 157 -1.49 -3.22 -4.23
C VAL A 157 -2.34 -4.32 -4.85
N GLU A 158 -1.85 -5.56 -4.77
CA GLU A 158 -2.52 -6.78 -5.22
C GLU A 158 -3.12 -7.57 -4.06
N LYS A 159 -2.47 -7.50 -2.89
CA LYS A 159 -2.85 -8.25 -1.69
C LYS A 159 -2.95 -7.36 -0.46
N ILE A 160 -4.08 -7.46 0.24
CA ILE A 160 -4.33 -6.86 1.55
C ILE A 160 -4.52 -8.02 2.52
N GLU A 161 -3.73 -8.08 3.58
CA GLU A 161 -3.77 -9.18 4.53
C GLU A 161 -4.75 -8.92 5.69
N PHE A 162 -4.87 -9.93 6.57
CA PHE A 162 -5.77 -9.93 7.72
C PHE A 162 -5.66 -8.66 8.58
N LYS A 163 -6.80 -8.02 8.89
CA LYS A 163 -6.89 -6.82 9.73
C LYS A 163 -6.03 -5.63 9.29
N ALA A 164 -5.61 -5.57 8.03
CA ALA A 164 -4.66 -4.54 7.58
C ALA A 164 -5.09 -3.10 7.93
N PHE A 165 -6.39 -2.82 7.93
CA PHE A 165 -7.01 -1.53 8.30
C PHE A 165 -8.07 -1.69 9.39
N TYR A 166 -7.98 -2.73 10.19
CA TYR A 166 -8.93 -2.97 11.28
C TYR A 166 -8.98 -1.76 12.23
N LYS A 167 -10.19 -1.32 12.60
CA LYS A 167 -10.41 -0.15 13.46
C LYS A 167 -9.84 1.17 12.94
N CYS A 168 -9.61 1.33 11.64
CA CYS A 168 -9.31 2.64 11.06
C CYS A 168 -10.58 3.50 11.04
N THR A 169 -11.03 3.97 12.19
CA THR A 169 -12.35 4.63 12.36
C THR A 169 -12.49 5.93 11.58
N GLN A 170 -11.36 6.56 11.19
CA GLN A 170 -11.34 7.80 10.41
C GLN A 170 -11.20 7.55 8.90
N LEU A 171 -11.00 6.30 8.45
CA LEU A 171 -10.79 5.97 7.06
C LEU A 171 -12.06 6.21 6.23
N GLU A 172 -11.95 7.09 5.24
CA GLU A 172 -13.05 7.52 4.38
C GLU A 172 -12.92 6.96 2.97
N ASP A 173 -11.72 7.02 2.37
CA ASP A 173 -11.48 6.67 0.99
C ASP A 173 -10.30 5.72 0.81
N VAL A 174 -10.54 4.64 0.07
CA VAL A 174 -9.55 3.60 -0.26
C VAL A 174 -9.48 3.46 -1.77
N SER A 175 -8.28 3.65 -2.35
CA SER A 175 -8.02 3.42 -3.77
C SER A 175 -6.88 2.42 -3.95
N MET A 176 -7.24 1.18 -4.32
CA MET A 176 -6.31 0.06 -4.53
C MET A 176 -6.72 -0.73 -5.78
N ARG A 177 -6.57 -0.12 -6.94
CA ARG A 177 -7.16 -0.55 -8.22
C ARG A 177 -6.73 -1.93 -8.71
N LYS A 178 -5.63 -2.48 -8.18
CA LYS A 178 -5.17 -3.84 -8.49
C LYS A 178 -5.43 -4.85 -7.37
N ALA A 179 -6.00 -4.41 -6.24
CA ALA A 179 -6.27 -5.32 -5.14
C ALA A 179 -7.25 -6.41 -5.56
N SER A 180 -6.76 -7.64 -5.55
CA SER A 180 -7.49 -8.84 -5.97
C SER A 180 -7.65 -9.87 -4.85
N LYS A 181 -6.86 -9.73 -3.77
CA LYS A 181 -6.87 -10.62 -2.61
C LYS A 181 -7.02 -9.80 -1.34
N ILE A 182 -8.13 -9.98 -0.63
CA ILE A 182 -8.44 -9.21 0.57
C ILE A 182 -8.64 -10.17 1.74
N GLY A 183 -7.88 -9.92 2.80
CA GLY A 183 -7.94 -10.70 4.04
C GLY A 183 -9.18 -10.39 4.88
N LEU A 184 -9.49 -11.31 5.78
CA LEU A 184 -10.57 -11.14 6.74
C LEU A 184 -10.35 -9.91 7.62
N LEU A 185 -11.43 -9.26 8.01
CA LEU A 185 -11.46 -8.10 8.88
C LEU A 185 -10.60 -6.93 8.35
N ALA A 186 -10.19 -6.97 7.07
CA ALA A 186 -9.26 -5.99 6.53
C ALA A 186 -9.74 -4.54 6.73
N PHE A 187 -11.05 -4.29 6.64
CA PHE A 187 -11.68 -3.00 6.84
C PHE A 187 -12.76 -3.02 7.92
N SER A 188 -12.74 -4.02 8.81
CA SER A 188 -13.69 -4.11 9.90
C SER A 188 -13.54 -2.91 10.84
N GLU A 189 -14.67 -2.43 11.36
CA GLU A 189 -14.78 -1.26 12.23
C GLU A 189 -14.29 0.09 11.60
N CYS A 190 -14.15 0.18 10.27
CA CYS A 190 -13.90 1.44 9.56
C CYS A 190 -15.21 2.24 9.43
N SER A 191 -15.65 2.89 10.49
CA SER A 191 -17.00 3.44 10.61
C SER A 191 -17.32 4.62 9.68
N LEU A 192 -16.31 5.34 9.21
CA LEU A 192 -16.46 6.49 8.29
C LEU A 192 -16.20 6.14 6.83
N LEU A 193 -16.02 4.86 6.49
CA LEU A 193 -15.71 4.45 5.13
C LEU A 193 -16.85 4.78 4.16
N ARG A 194 -16.52 5.48 3.06
CA ARG A 194 -17.47 5.99 2.06
C ARG A 194 -17.18 5.54 0.64
N SER A 195 -15.91 5.34 0.32
CA SER A 195 -15.48 4.99 -1.03
C SER A 195 -14.37 3.94 -0.98
N VAL A 196 -14.56 2.89 -1.76
CA VAL A 196 -13.58 1.82 -1.88
C VAL A 196 -13.42 1.45 -3.35
N TRP A 197 -12.19 1.46 -3.85
CA TRP A 197 -11.88 1.01 -5.19
C TRP A 197 -10.90 -0.15 -5.15
N PHE A 198 -11.35 -1.31 -5.60
CA PHE A 198 -10.54 -2.52 -5.77
C PHE A 198 -10.40 -2.91 -7.24
N GLY A 199 -9.44 -3.78 -7.54
CA GLY A 199 -9.31 -4.45 -8.84
C GLY A 199 -10.34 -5.57 -9.02
N ALA A 200 -10.02 -6.49 -9.92
CA ALA A 200 -10.81 -7.71 -10.09
C ALA A 200 -10.49 -8.68 -8.96
N LEU A 201 -11.41 -8.82 -8.02
CA LEU A 201 -11.25 -9.72 -6.88
C LEU A 201 -11.19 -11.17 -7.36
N SER A 202 -10.10 -11.86 -7.06
CA SER A 202 -9.86 -13.25 -7.46
C SER A 202 -10.05 -14.25 -6.33
N SER A 203 -9.87 -13.81 -5.08
CA SER A 203 -10.16 -14.61 -3.89
C SER A 203 -10.43 -13.72 -2.70
N VAL A 204 -11.45 -14.07 -1.93
CA VAL A 204 -11.55 -13.64 -0.54
C VAL A 204 -10.93 -14.77 0.26
N MET A 205 -10.00 -14.47 1.16
CA MET A 205 -9.41 -15.53 1.99
C MET A 205 -10.52 -16.21 2.76
N SER A 206 -10.59 -17.55 2.65
CA SER A 206 -11.60 -18.35 3.32
C SER A 206 -11.59 -18.09 4.83
N LEU A 207 -12.77 -17.97 5.39
CA LEU A 207 -12.99 -18.00 6.83
C LEU A 207 -12.44 -19.32 7.37
N SER A 208 -11.55 -19.28 8.35
CA SER A 208 -11.40 -20.42 9.25
C SER A 208 -12.70 -20.53 10.05
N GLU A 209 -13.11 -21.74 10.40
CA GLU A 209 -14.39 -22.03 11.10
C GLU A 209 -14.59 -21.25 12.42
N HIS A 210 -13.62 -20.47 12.86
CA HIS A 210 -13.63 -19.72 14.12
C HIS A 210 -13.57 -18.21 13.97
N ASP A 211 -13.37 -17.66 12.76
CA ASP A 211 -13.28 -16.22 12.55
C ASP A 211 -14.62 -15.66 12.05
N LEU A 212 -15.44 -15.22 12.98
CA LEU A 212 -16.77 -14.63 12.78
C LEU A 212 -16.70 -13.19 12.23
N GLY A 213 -15.91 -12.91 11.21
CA GLY A 213 -15.82 -11.54 10.71
C GLY A 213 -15.49 -11.44 9.23
N GLY A 214 -16.34 -10.81 8.46
CA GLY A 214 -16.09 -10.50 7.05
C GLY A 214 -15.16 -9.30 6.86
N ILE A 215 -14.83 -8.99 5.60
CA ILE A 215 -13.95 -7.87 5.22
C ILE A 215 -14.40 -6.54 5.84
N PHE A 216 -15.72 -6.28 5.85
CA PHE A 216 -16.37 -5.06 6.32
C PHE A 216 -17.23 -5.31 7.59
N ASP A 217 -16.79 -6.20 8.46
CA ASP A 217 -17.53 -6.45 9.69
C ASP A 217 -17.74 -5.17 10.51
N LYS A 218 -18.94 -4.98 11.06
CA LYS A 218 -19.34 -3.77 11.81
C LYS A 218 -19.19 -2.44 11.03
N VAL A 219 -19.20 -2.49 9.70
CA VAL A 219 -19.21 -1.31 8.84
C VAL A 219 -20.59 -1.16 8.19
N ASN A 220 -21.12 0.06 8.17
CA ASN A 220 -22.36 0.31 7.43
C ASN A 220 -22.07 0.45 5.93
N THR A 221 -22.03 -0.67 5.23
CA THR A 221 -21.70 -0.72 3.79
C THR A 221 -22.73 -0.03 2.91
N THR A 222 -23.97 0.20 3.39
CA THR A 222 -24.98 0.98 2.65
C THR A 222 -24.59 2.46 2.47
N ASN A 223 -23.57 2.93 3.15
CA ASN A 223 -22.98 4.25 2.93
C ASN A 223 -21.81 4.24 1.93
N ILE A 224 -21.34 3.05 1.53
CA ILE A 224 -20.13 2.90 0.72
C ILE A 224 -20.47 2.83 -0.77
N GLN A 225 -19.76 3.61 -1.58
CA GLN A 225 -19.60 3.35 -3.00
C GLN A 225 -18.46 2.38 -3.21
N LEU A 226 -18.74 1.19 -3.73
CA LEU A 226 -17.74 0.21 -4.12
C LEU A 226 -17.46 0.33 -5.61
N THR A 227 -16.21 0.51 -5.99
CA THR A 227 -15.75 0.46 -7.36
C THR A 227 -14.91 -0.81 -7.56
N LEU A 228 -15.22 -1.56 -8.62
CA LEU A 228 -14.52 -2.77 -9.02
C LEU A 228 -14.05 -2.68 -10.46
N SER A 229 -13.01 -3.44 -10.81
CA SER A 229 -12.56 -3.56 -12.19
C SER A 229 -13.68 -4.03 -13.12
N THR A 230 -13.69 -3.51 -14.35
CA THR A 230 -14.57 -4.01 -15.42
C THR A 230 -14.34 -5.49 -15.74
N ARG A 231 -13.17 -6.03 -15.37
CA ARG A 231 -12.80 -7.45 -15.54
C ARG A 231 -13.34 -8.37 -14.46
N GLN A 232 -14.02 -7.82 -13.45
CA GLN A 232 -14.50 -8.64 -12.35
C GLN A 232 -15.38 -9.79 -12.85
N ALA A 233 -14.95 -11.01 -12.59
CA ALA A 233 -15.70 -12.23 -12.85
C ALA A 233 -16.61 -12.59 -11.66
N LYS A 234 -17.50 -13.57 -11.85
CA LYS A 234 -18.29 -14.14 -10.74
C LYS A 234 -17.33 -14.71 -9.68
N LEU A 235 -17.53 -14.30 -8.43
CA LEU A 235 -16.85 -14.92 -7.29
C LEU A 235 -17.71 -16.06 -6.78
N SER A 236 -17.20 -17.28 -6.82
CA SER A 236 -17.73 -18.38 -6.03
C SER A 236 -16.86 -18.54 -4.80
N LEU A 237 -17.46 -18.38 -3.64
CA LEU A 237 -16.78 -18.73 -2.41
C LEU A 237 -16.95 -20.25 -2.23
N THR A 238 -15.85 -20.97 -2.29
CA THR A 238 -15.82 -22.36 -1.90
C THR A 238 -15.78 -22.47 -0.38
N HIS A 239 -16.93 -22.41 0.25
CA HIS A 239 -17.08 -22.96 1.59
C HIS A 239 -18.24 -23.94 1.59
N THR A 240 -18.03 -25.09 2.18
CA THR A 240 -18.80 -26.30 1.96
C THR A 240 -20.10 -26.37 2.72
N GLU A 241 -20.49 -25.43 3.57
CA GLU A 241 -21.71 -25.64 4.36
C GLU A 241 -22.75 -24.52 4.37
N GLU A 242 -22.44 -23.28 3.98
CA GLU A 242 -23.50 -22.28 3.79
C GLU A 242 -23.02 -21.20 2.79
N ALA A 243 -23.60 -21.22 1.61
CA ALA A 243 -23.33 -20.25 0.55
C ALA A 243 -23.86 -18.85 0.90
N TYR A 244 -23.22 -18.13 1.81
CA TYR A 244 -23.66 -16.80 2.19
C TYR A 244 -23.19 -15.70 1.24
N TYR A 245 -22.36 -16.02 0.21
CA TYR A 245 -21.68 -15.00 -0.56
C TYR A 245 -21.64 -15.33 -2.05
N GLU A 246 -22.79 -15.32 -2.68
CA GLU A 246 -22.85 -15.39 -4.13
C GLU A 246 -22.87 -13.98 -4.71
N TRP A 247 -21.87 -13.66 -5.50
CA TRP A 247 -21.87 -12.46 -6.31
C TRP A 247 -21.95 -12.82 -7.79
N TYR A 248 -22.86 -12.15 -8.51
CA TYR A 248 -23.13 -12.41 -9.90
C TYR A 248 -22.82 -11.17 -10.73
N PRO A 249 -21.61 -11.01 -11.29
CA PRO A 249 -21.38 -9.98 -12.28
C PRO A 249 -21.95 -10.47 -13.61
N THR A 250 -23.15 -10.09 -13.92
CA THR A 250 -23.79 -10.49 -15.18
C THR A 250 -23.64 -9.47 -16.28
N GLY A 251 -22.71 -8.56 -16.20
CA GLY A 251 -22.45 -7.59 -17.27
C GLY A 251 -23.62 -6.63 -17.58
N GLN A 252 -24.62 -6.56 -16.71
CA GLN A 252 -25.77 -5.72 -16.91
C GLN A 252 -25.74 -4.44 -16.06
N SER A 253 -26.52 -3.45 -16.47
CA SER A 253 -26.52 -2.08 -15.98
C SER A 253 -26.96 -1.84 -14.54
N TYR A 254 -27.38 -2.85 -13.79
CA TYR A 254 -27.79 -2.66 -12.39
C TYR A 254 -26.63 -2.42 -11.41
N TRP A 255 -25.40 -2.49 -11.87
CA TRP A 255 -24.25 -2.03 -11.13
C TRP A 255 -24.29 -0.54 -10.80
N ASP A 256 -24.99 0.20 -11.65
CA ASP A 256 -25.19 1.65 -11.51
C ASP A 256 -26.54 2.00 -10.87
N SER A 257 -27.36 1.00 -10.50
CA SER A 257 -28.64 1.24 -9.90
C SER A 257 -28.54 1.59 -8.43
N GLU A 258 -29.37 2.50 -7.95
CA GLU A 258 -29.55 2.77 -6.54
C GLU A 258 -30.42 1.69 -5.84
N ASP A 259 -30.78 0.64 -6.55
CA ASP A 259 -31.51 -0.48 -5.98
C ASP A 259 -30.58 -1.36 -5.12
N TYR A 260 -30.64 -1.10 -3.83
CA TYR A 260 -29.83 -1.80 -2.83
C TYR A 260 -30.01 -3.32 -2.82
N THR A 261 -31.11 -3.85 -3.32
CA THR A 261 -31.33 -5.30 -3.38
C THR A 261 -30.41 -5.99 -4.37
N ASN A 262 -29.95 -5.26 -5.38
CA ASN A 262 -29.05 -5.74 -6.42
C ASN A 262 -27.57 -5.35 -6.20
N ASN A 263 -27.29 -4.45 -5.26
CA ASN A 263 -25.94 -4.00 -4.92
C ASN A 263 -25.27 -4.90 -3.87
N LYS A 264 -25.58 -6.19 -3.86
CA LYS A 264 -25.04 -7.16 -2.91
C LYS A 264 -23.81 -7.85 -3.47
N ILE A 265 -22.68 -7.76 -2.75
CA ILE A 265 -21.43 -8.44 -3.03
C ILE A 265 -20.73 -8.84 -1.73
N LEU A 266 -20.03 -9.98 -1.70
CA LEU A 266 -19.31 -10.45 -0.52
C LEU A 266 -20.19 -10.53 0.76
N GLY A 267 -21.49 -10.77 0.59
CA GLY A 267 -22.44 -10.75 1.68
C GLY A 267 -22.90 -9.40 2.18
N TYR A 268 -22.38 -8.31 1.62
CA TYR A 268 -22.72 -6.94 1.98
C TYR A 268 -23.56 -6.25 0.92
N ILE A 269 -24.41 -5.31 1.34
CA ILE A 269 -25.16 -4.42 0.47
C ILE A 269 -24.44 -3.07 0.48
N PHE A 270 -24.07 -2.58 -0.70
CA PHE A 270 -23.40 -1.29 -0.87
C PHE A 270 -24.40 -0.24 -1.34
N ARG A 271 -24.14 1.05 -1.04
CA ARG A 271 -24.93 2.17 -1.56
C ARG A 271 -24.95 2.15 -3.09
N ARG A 272 -23.79 1.89 -3.68
CA ARG A 272 -23.60 1.80 -5.12
C ARG A 272 -22.42 0.91 -5.45
N ILE A 273 -22.54 0.13 -6.50
CA ILE A 273 -21.40 -0.60 -7.09
C ILE A 273 -21.16 -0.03 -8.48
N ILE A 274 -19.92 0.38 -8.75
CA ILE A 274 -19.47 0.92 -10.04
C ILE A 274 -18.43 -0.01 -10.63
N ARG A 275 -18.39 -0.11 -11.97
CA ARG A 275 -17.31 -0.78 -12.69
C ARG A 275 -16.47 0.28 -13.38
N ALA A 276 -15.18 0.24 -13.19
CA ALA A 276 -14.23 1.14 -13.82
C ALA A 276 -12.99 0.37 -14.32
N ASP A 277 -12.30 0.93 -15.29
CA ASP A 277 -11.03 0.37 -15.75
C ASP A 277 -9.93 0.55 -14.70
N ASP A 278 -9.01 -0.42 -14.65
CA ASP A 278 -7.91 -0.51 -13.69
C ASP A 278 -6.86 0.59 -13.90
#